data_e4e0d749cc040d19de0af1033fee6cca
#
_entry.id   e4e0d749cc040d19de0af1033fee6cca
#
_cell.length_a   1.000
_cell.length_b   1.000
_cell.length_c   1.000
_cell.angle_alpha   90.00
_cell.angle_beta   90.00
_cell.angle_gamma   90.00
#
_symmetry.space_group_name_H-M   'P 1'
#
loop_
_entity.id
_entity.type
_entity.pdbx_description
1 polymer ?
#
loop_
_entity_poly.entity_id
_entity_poly.type
_entity_poly.pdbx_seq_one_letter_code
_entity_poly.pdbx_strand_id
1 'polypeptide(L)'
;MKSGKYMLLAAVLASVVFSAHAQSVPKPKEFYFDEDKTTARPIVVIEGEGEAQVQALVRERDRGRRQLEATAQLAHIAYGDGRADLGGQLYQQVLAQTDAKGTLGRAVRWNYAWDLFRAGQVEPALTRWVEVASAYGSPSWAPPTLALALWRLDRKQEAVAWFGAAVRTEPTIWIDARNFASQLPDWKQEDRDTLAEVLGAWQANPPTWP
;
A
#
# COMPACT_ATOMS: atom_id res chain seq x y z
N MET A 1 69.33 -10.32 -22.56
CA MET A 1 68.68 -9.50 -21.50
C MET A 1 67.44 -8.82 -22.11
N LYS A 2 66.25 -9.31 -21.85
CA LYS A 2 64.99 -8.66 -22.30
C LYS A 2 64.14 -8.42 -21.05
N SER A 3 64.02 -7.17 -20.66
CA SER A 3 63.15 -6.73 -19.57
C SER A 3 61.68 -6.75 -20.01
N GLY A 4 60.88 -7.61 -19.37
CA GLY A 4 59.42 -7.60 -19.50
C GLY A 4 58.80 -6.58 -18.54
N LYS A 5 58.12 -5.57 -19.08
CA LYS A 5 57.33 -4.60 -18.31
C LYS A 5 55.96 -5.22 -18.02
N TYR A 6 55.68 -5.52 -16.76
CA TYR A 6 54.32 -5.91 -16.30
C TYR A 6 53.48 -4.64 -16.10
N MET A 7 52.46 -4.49 -16.91
CA MET A 7 51.50 -3.39 -16.85
C MET A 7 50.35 -3.86 -15.95
N LEU A 8 50.32 -3.34 -14.72
CA LEU A 8 49.21 -3.57 -13.78
C LEU A 8 48.01 -2.71 -14.22
N LEU A 9 46.97 -3.36 -14.72
CA LEU A 9 45.65 -2.73 -14.95
C LEU A 9 44.89 -2.67 -13.64
N ALA A 10 44.80 -1.50 -13.03
CA ALA A 10 43.91 -1.26 -11.88
C ALA A 10 42.47 -1.03 -12.41
N ALA A 11 41.62 -2.01 -12.22
CA ALA A 11 40.18 -1.88 -12.46
C ALA A 11 39.54 -1.06 -11.33
N VAL A 12 39.19 0.18 -11.62
CA VAL A 12 38.37 1.01 -10.69
C VAL A 12 36.93 0.58 -10.84
N LEU A 13 36.41 -0.18 -9.86
CA LEU A 13 35.00 -0.47 -9.71
C LEU A 13 34.30 0.82 -9.21
N ALA A 14 33.69 1.55 -10.11
CA ALA A 14 32.80 2.64 -9.78
C ALA A 14 31.49 2.05 -9.22
N SER A 15 31.35 2.05 -7.89
CA SER A 15 30.08 1.73 -7.21
C SER A 15 29.09 2.85 -7.50
N VAL A 16 28.15 2.60 -8.41
CA VAL A 16 27.00 3.49 -8.64
C VAL A 16 26.08 3.33 -7.44
N VAL A 17 26.16 4.27 -6.50
CA VAL A 17 25.21 4.38 -5.39
C VAL A 17 23.92 4.93 -5.99
N PHE A 18 22.94 4.06 -6.24
CA PHE A 18 21.58 4.48 -6.52
C PHE A 18 21.01 5.07 -5.22
N SER A 19 21.03 6.39 -5.11
CA SER A 19 20.24 7.07 -4.11
C SER A 19 18.77 6.87 -4.48
N ALA A 20 18.14 5.85 -3.89
CA ALA A 20 16.69 5.74 -3.91
C ALA A 20 16.16 7.00 -3.21
N HIS A 21 15.59 7.93 -3.97
CA HIS A 21 14.90 9.07 -3.42
C HIS A 21 13.63 8.52 -2.76
N ALA A 22 13.67 8.35 -1.44
CA ALA A 22 12.48 7.98 -0.68
C ALA A 22 11.39 9.03 -0.97
N GLN A 23 10.22 8.54 -1.40
CA GLN A 23 9.10 9.42 -1.70
C GLN A 23 8.77 10.28 -0.46
N SER A 24 8.63 11.58 -0.64
CA SER A 24 8.15 12.44 0.43
C SER A 24 6.68 12.17 0.69
N VAL A 25 6.34 11.77 1.91
CA VAL A 25 4.96 11.62 2.34
C VAL A 25 4.48 12.96 2.89
N PRO A 26 3.27 13.41 2.55
CA PRO A 26 2.71 14.64 3.13
C PRO A 26 2.71 14.55 4.66
N LYS A 27 2.80 15.69 5.32
CA LYS A 27 2.63 15.72 6.78
C LYS A 27 1.18 15.35 7.14
N PRO A 28 0.96 14.61 8.24
CA PRO A 28 -0.39 14.30 8.69
C PRO A 28 -1.15 15.58 9.04
N LYS A 29 -2.47 15.56 8.85
CA LYS A 29 -3.39 16.61 9.27
C LYS A 29 -3.85 16.38 10.70
N GLU A 30 -4.56 17.34 11.27
CA GLU A 30 -5.08 17.21 12.63
C GLU A 30 -6.22 16.19 12.72
N PHE A 31 -7.13 16.21 11.75
CA PHE A 31 -8.29 15.33 11.70
C PHE A 31 -8.44 14.63 10.36
N TYR A 32 -8.93 13.39 10.41
CA TYR A 32 -9.20 12.55 9.26
C TYR A 32 -10.60 11.95 9.38
N PHE A 33 -11.42 12.16 8.36
CA PHE A 33 -12.79 11.67 8.31
C PHE A 33 -12.97 10.81 7.07
N ASP A 34 -13.68 9.67 7.22
CA ASP A 34 -14.02 8.83 6.11
C ASP A 34 -15.32 9.32 5.47
N GLU A 35 -15.19 10.09 4.43
CA GLU A 35 -16.30 10.54 3.60
C GLU A 35 -16.56 9.61 2.40
N ASP A 36 -15.60 8.71 2.09
CA ASP A 36 -15.67 7.78 0.96
C ASP A 36 -15.55 6.31 1.41
N LYS A 37 -16.67 5.76 1.84
CA LYS A 37 -16.79 4.35 2.23
C LYS A 37 -16.59 3.36 1.07
N THR A 38 -16.42 3.84 -0.16
CA THR A 38 -16.29 3.01 -1.36
C THR A 38 -14.85 2.71 -1.73
N THR A 39 -13.88 3.49 -1.25
CA THR A 39 -12.46 3.34 -1.59
C THR A 39 -11.80 2.18 -0.84
N ALA A 40 -11.94 2.17 0.49
CA ALA A 40 -11.21 1.24 1.36
C ALA A 40 -11.96 -0.09 1.55
N ARG A 41 -12.24 -0.77 0.45
CA ARG A 41 -12.92 -2.07 0.46
C ARG A 41 -12.41 -2.98 -0.67
N PRO A 42 -12.47 -4.31 -0.49
CA PRO A 42 -12.15 -5.26 -1.56
C PRO A 42 -13.07 -5.07 -2.79
N ILE A 43 -12.49 -5.25 -3.96
CA ILE A 43 -13.25 -5.30 -5.21
C ILE A 43 -13.65 -6.76 -5.46
N VAL A 44 -14.92 -7.08 -5.22
CA VAL A 44 -15.48 -8.42 -5.44
C VAL A 44 -16.60 -8.34 -6.48
N VAL A 45 -16.38 -9.03 -7.59
CA VAL A 45 -17.35 -9.18 -8.70
C VAL A 45 -18.01 -10.55 -8.67
N ILE A 46 -17.17 -11.58 -8.50
CA ILE A 46 -17.57 -12.98 -8.42
C ILE A 46 -17.06 -13.55 -7.10
N GLU A 47 -17.97 -14.03 -6.28
CA GLU A 47 -17.64 -14.77 -5.05
C GLU A 47 -17.10 -16.17 -5.36
N GLY A 48 -16.38 -16.76 -4.40
CA GLY A 48 -15.86 -18.12 -4.49
C GLY A 48 -14.34 -18.15 -4.63
N GLU A 49 -13.81 -19.30 -5.02
CA GLU A 49 -12.37 -19.57 -5.12
C GLU A 49 -12.05 -20.51 -6.30
N GLY A 50 -10.78 -20.56 -6.67
CA GLY A 50 -10.22 -21.50 -7.63
C GLY A 50 -10.62 -21.23 -9.07
N GLU A 51 -10.46 -22.27 -9.89
CA GLU A 51 -10.59 -22.19 -11.34
C GLU A 51 -11.98 -21.71 -11.83
N ALA A 52 -13.05 -22.13 -11.16
CA ALA A 52 -14.41 -21.74 -11.54
C ALA A 52 -14.63 -20.23 -11.37
N GLN A 53 -14.11 -19.63 -10.30
CA GLN A 53 -14.14 -18.19 -10.08
C GLN A 53 -13.34 -17.46 -11.17
N VAL A 54 -12.11 -17.91 -11.45
CA VAL A 54 -11.24 -17.31 -12.46
C VAL A 54 -11.93 -17.33 -13.83
N GLN A 55 -12.50 -18.47 -14.24
CA GLN A 55 -13.23 -18.58 -15.51
C GLN A 55 -14.47 -17.67 -15.58
N ALA A 56 -15.21 -17.52 -14.46
CA ALA A 56 -16.33 -16.60 -14.39
C ALA A 56 -15.88 -15.13 -14.52
N LEU A 57 -14.78 -14.77 -13.85
CA LEU A 57 -14.18 -13.43 -13.96
C LEU A 57 -13.65 -13.13 -15.37
N VAL A 58 -13.04 -14.11 -16.04
CA VAL A 58 -12.62 -13.94 -17.45
C VAL A 58 -13.81 -13.69 -18.36
N ARG A 59 -14.92 -14.42 -18.18
CA ARG A 59 -16.14 -14.15 -18.95
C ARG A 59 -16.71 -12.75 -18.67
N GLU A 60 -16.72 -12.32 -17.39
CA GLU A 60 -17.20 -10.98 -17.02
C GLU A 60 -16.29 -9.88 -17.56
N ARG A 61 -14.97 -10.08 -17.53
CA ARG A 61 -14.01 -9.16 -18.14
C ARG A 61 -14.25 -9.01 -19.65
N ASP A 62 -14.51 -10.09 -20.36
CA ASP A 62 -14.57 -10.07 -21.82
C ASP A 62 -15.93 -9.59 -22.36
N ARG A 63 -17.04 -9.79 -21.63
CA ARG A 63 -18.40 -9.57 -22.13
C ARG A 63 -19.37 -8.97 -21.12
N GLY A 64 -18.95 -8.85 -19.85
CA GLY A 64 -19.80 -8.37 -18.79
C GLY A 64 -19.90 -6.85 -18.70
N ARG A 65 -20.69 -6.38 -17.74
CA ARG A 65 -20.86 -4.95 -17.45
C ARG A 65 -19.78 -4.41 -16.49
N ARG A 66 -19.14 -5.31 -15.73
CA ARG A 66 -18.15 -4.98 -14.71
C ARG A 66 -16.75 -5.40 -15.14
N GLN A 67 -16.40 -5.12 -16.40
CA GLN A 67 -15.13 -5.56 -17.02
C GLN A 67 -13.90 -5.08 -16.25
N LEU A 68 -13.89 -3.82 -15.82
CA LEU A 68 -12.75 -3.24 -15.12
C LEU A 68 -12.62 -3.79 -13.72
N GLU A 69 -13.74 -3.94 -12.99
CA GLU A 69 -13.73 -4.55 -11.65
C GLU A 69 -13.34 -6.04 -11.71
N ALA A 70 -13.84 -6.77 -12.73
CA ALA A 70 -13.44 -8.17 -12.93
C ALA A 70 -11.94 -8.29 -13.24
N THR A 71 -11.40 -7.37 -14.04
CA THR A 71 -9.95 -7.32 -14.31
C THR A 71 -9.16 -7.01 -13.02
N ALA A 72 -9.65 -6.09 -12.18
CA ALA A 72 -9.01 -5.79 -10.90
C ALA A 72 -9.05 -7.00 -9.93
N GLN A 73 -10.16 -7.73 -9.89
CA GLN A 73 -10.27 -8.95 -9.08
C GLN A 73 -9.35 -10.07 -9.61
N LEU A 74 -9.21 -10.23 -10.92
CA LEU A 74 -8.22 -11.15 -11.51
C LEU A 74 -6.78 -10.75 -11.16
N ALA A 75 -6.48 -9.44 -11.11
CA ALA A 75 -5.19 -8.93 -10.68
C ALA A 75 -4.90 -9.32 -9.24
N HIS A 76 -5.87 -9.14 -8.34
CA HIS A 76 -5.78 -9.55 -6.94
C HIS A 76 -5.49 -11.05 -6.79
N ILE A 77 -6.23 -11.90 -7.51
CA ILE A 77 -6.01 -13.36 -7.52
C ILE A 77 -4.60 -13.68 -8.01
N ALA A 78 -4.13 -13.03 -9.09
CA ALA A 78 -2.78 -13.24 -9.59
C ALA A 78 -1.69 -12.89 -8.56
N TYR A 79 -1.87 -11.83 -7.79
CA TYR A 79 -0.98 -11.51 -6.66
C TYR A 79 -1.03 -12.59 -5.57
N GLY A 80 -2.22 -13.06 -5.20
CA GLY A 80 -2.42 -14.14 -4.24
C GLY A 80 -1.74 -15.45 -4.64
N ASP A 81 -1.70 -15.73 -5.94
CA ASP A 81 -1.03 -16.90 -6.53
C ASP A 81 0.50 -16.71 -6.76
N GLY A 82 1.08 -15.60 -6.29
CA GLY A 82 2.50 -15.27 -6.49
C GLY A 82 2.86 -14.80 -7.91
N ARG A 83 1.88 -14.54 -8.77
CA ARG A 83 2.07 -14.05 -10.15
C ARG A 83 2.01 -12.52 -10.21
N ALA A 84 2.88 -11.87 -9.42
CA ALA A 84 2.87 -10.42 -9.22
C ALA A 84 3.00 -9.62 -10.53
N ASP A 85 3.81 -10.09 -11.48
CA ASP A 85 3.96 -9.42 -12.79
C ASP A 85 2.66 -9.39 -13.58
N LEU A 86 1.92 -10.52 -13.60
CA LEU A 86 0.60 -10.58 -14.24
C LEU A 86 -0.39 -9.69 -13.50
N GLY A 87 -0.43 -9.77 -12.18
CA GLY A 87 -1.30 -8.94 -11.35
C GLY A 87 -1.05 -7.44 -11.59
N GLY A 88 0.21 -7.03 -11.63
CA GLY A 88 0.61 -5.66 -11.94
C GLY A 88 0.15 -5.20 -13.32
N GLN A 89 0.33 -6.03 -14.35
CA GLN A 89 -0.14 -5.73 -15.72
C GLN A 89 -1.66 -5.54 -15.77
N LEU A 90 -2.42 -6.41 -15.11
CA LEU A 90 -3.88 -6.32 -15.06
C LEU A 90 -4.32 -5.04 -14.33
N TYR A 91 -3.70 -4.69 -13.20
CA TYR A 91 -3.98 -3.42 -12.52
C TYR A 91 -3.67 -2.22 -13.41
N GLN A 92 -2.54 -2.20 -14.12
CA GLN A 92 -2.20 -1.11 -15.04
C GLN A 92 -3.21 -0.96 -16.18
N GLN A 93 -3.76 -2.07 -16.71
CA GLN A 93 -4.83 -2.01 -17.71
C GLN A 93 -6.07 -1.31 -17.19
N VAL A 94 -6.48 -1.59 -15.95
CA VAL A 94 -7.62 -0.93 -15.30
C VAL A 94 -7.32 0.54 -15.03
N LEU A 95 -6.15 0.85 -14.50
CA LEU A 95 -5.74 2.21 -14.16
C LEU A 95 -5.69 3.13 -15.38
N ALA A 96 -5.29 2.60 -16.55
CA ALA A 96 -5.29 3.35 -17.81
C ALA A 96 -6.70 3.74 -18.30
N GLN A 97 -7.76 3.09 -17.81
CA GLN A 97 -9.14 3.29 -18.21
C GLN A 97 -10.00 3.94 -17.12
N THR A 98 -9.41 4.28 -15.96
CA THR A 98 -10.14 4.86 -14.83
C THR A 98 -9.61 6.23 -14.46
N ASP A 99 -10.52 7.14 -14.13
CA ASP A 99 -10.14 8.42 -13.54
C ASP A 99 -9.54 8.20 -12.14
N ALA A 100 -8.43 8.86 -11.85
CA ALA A 100 -7.74 8.77 -10.56
C ALA A 100 -8.63 9.24 -9.38
N LYS A 101 -9.51 10.20 -9.61
CA LYS A 101 -10.44 10.76 -8.63
C LYS A 101 -11.79 10.06 -8.62
N GLY A 102 -12.10 9.27 -9.66
CA GLY A 102 -13.32 8.48 -9.75
C GLY A 102 -13.36 7.36 -8.70
N THR A 103 -14.56 6.99 -8.28
CA THR A 103 -14.78 5.96 -7.24
C THR A 103 -14.06 4.65 -7.54
N LEU A 104 -14.21 4.14 -8.76
CA LEU A 104 -13.54 2.90 -9.17
C LEU A 104 -12.02 3.08 -9.21
N GLY A 105 -11.53 4.19 -9.77
CA GLY A 105 -10.09 4.46 -9.86
C GLY A 105 -9.40 4.54 -8.50
N ARG A 106 -10.08 5.10 -7.48
CA ARG A 106 -9.59 5.11 -6.10
C ARG A 106 -9.59 3.72 -5.49
N ALA A 107 -10.71 2.99 -5.61
CA ALA A 107 -10.82 1.63 -5.08
C ALA A 107 -9.77 0.68 -5.71
N VAL A 108 -9.54 0.77 -7.01
CA VAL A 108 -8.51 -0.02 -7.70
C VAL A 108 -7.11 0.29 -7.18
N ARG A 109 -6.75 1.57 -7.01
CA ARG A 109 -5.45 1.97 -6.46
C ARG A 109 -5.26 1.49 -5.04
N TRP A 110 -6.30 1.56 -4.22
CA TRP A 110 -6.29 1.12 -2.83
C TRP A 110 -6.06 -0.40 -2.74
N ASN A 111 -6.79 -1.20 -3.53
CA ASN A 111 -6.61 -2.66 -3.57
C ASN A 111 -5.22 -3.03 -4.12
N TYR A 112 -4.78 -2.37 -5.19
CA TYR A 112 -3.45 -2.59 -5.76
C TYR A 112 -2.33 -2.30 -4.75
N ALA A 113 -2.49 -1.25 -3.96
CA ALA A 113 -1.52 -0.92 -2.91
C ALA A 113 -1.43 -2.04 -1.86
N TRP A 114 -2.54 -2.64 -1.45
CA TRP A 114 -2.52 -3.79 -0.55
C TRP A 114 -1.82 -5.01 -1.15
N ASP A 115 -2.04 -5.29 -2.43
CA ASP A 115 -1.38 -6.41 -3.11
C ASP A 115 0.13 -6.19 -3.24
N LEU A 116 0.55 -4.97 -3.59
CA LEU A 116 1.96 -4.57 -3.58
C LEU A 116 2.58 -4.73 -2.18
N PHE A 117 1.90 -4.25 -1.15
CA PHE A 117 2.37 -4.35 0.24
C PHE A 117 2.56 -5.82 0.66
N ARG A 118 1.57 -6.67 0.39
CA ARG A 118 1.61 -8.11 0.69
C ARG A 118 2.66 -8.86 -0.12
N ALA A 119 3.01 -8.36 -1.30
CA ALA A 119 4.12 -8.87 -2.12
C ALA A 119 5.49 -8.33 -1.69
N GLY A 120 5.58 -7.57 -0.59
CA GLY A 120 6.81 -6.98 -0.07
C GLY A 120 7.27 -5.70 -0.79
N GLN A 121 6.48 -5.20 -1.74
CA GLN A 121 6.75 -3.96 -2.49
C GLN A 121 6.19 -2.75 -1.73
N VAL A 122 6.73 -2.49 -0.54
CA VAL A 122 6.15 -1.53 0.42
C VAL A 122 6.24 -0.09 -0.08
N GLU A 123 7.34 0.34 -0.71
CA GLU A 123 7.50 1.69 -1.25
C GLU A 123 6.50 1.99 -2.39
N PRO A 124 6.33 1.11 -3.40
CA PRO A 124 5.24 1.25 -4.38
C PRO A 124 3.84 1.28 -3.76
N ALA A 125 3.58 0.47 -2.73
CA ALA A 125 2.30 0.48 -2.01
C ALA A 125 2.04 1.83 -1.33
N LEU A 126 3.04 2.34 -0.60
CA LEU A 126 2.98 3.66 0.05
C LEU A 126 2.66 4.76 -0.97
N THR A 127 3.31 4.73 -2.15
CA THR A 127 3.06 5.67 -3.25
C THR A 127 1.58 5.67 -3.63
N ARG A 128 0.99 4.50 -3.85
CA ARG A 128 -0.42 4.39 -4.25
C ARG A 128 -1.37 4.88 -3.18
N TRP A 129 -1.13 4.54 -1.91
CA TRP A 129 -1.97 5.02 -0.81
C TRP A 129 -1.89 6.54 -0.64
N VAL A 130 -0.70 7.14 -0.78
CA VAL A 130 -0.53 8.60 -0.75
C VAL A 130 -1.29 9.28 -1.90
N GLU A 131 -1.21 8.72 -3.12
CA GLU A 131 -1.99 9.22 -4.27
C GLU A 131 -3.49 9.22 -3.98
N VAL A 132 -4.02 8.10 -3.46
CA VAL A 132 -5.46 7.97 -3.14
C VAL A 132 -5.87 8.93 -2.02
N ALA A 133 -5.11 8.97 -0.93
CA ALA A 133 -5.41 9.87 0.19
C ALA A 133 -5.39 11.35 -0.24
N SER A 134 -4.42 11.73 -1.07
CA SER A 134 -4.29 13.11 -1.59
C SER A 134 -5.40 13.47 -2.57
N ALA A 135 -5.87 12.51 -3.38
CA ALA A 135 -6.93 12.74 -4.36
C ALA A 135 -8.30 12.93 -3.71
N TYR A 136 -8.55 12.31 -2.56
CA TYR A 136 -9.85 12.35 -1.90
C TYR A 136 -9.97 13.40 -0.79
N GLY A 137 -8.90 13.70 -0.09
CA GLY A 137 -8.89 14.69 0.98
C GLY A 137 -8.38 14.17 2.31
N SER A 138 -9.25 13.69 3.20
CA SER A 138 -8.85 13.25 4.55
C SER A 138 -9.58 11.96 4.96
N PRO A 139 -9.31 10.82 4.26
CA PRO A 139 -9.95 9.55 4.58
C PRO A 139 -9.39 8.98 5.89
N SER A 140 -10.28 8.47 6.75
CA SER A 140 -9.92 7.93 8.08
C SER A 140 -9.03 6.67 8.01
N TRP A 141 -9.04 5.96 6.89
CA TRP A 141 -8.13 4.83 6.67
C TRP A 141 -6.67 5.25 6.45
N ALA A 142 -6.39 6.50 6.03
CA ALA A 142 -5.04 6.92 5.67
C ALA A 142 -4.06 6.89 6.84
N PRO A 143 -4.35 7.45 8.03
CA PRO A 143 -3.38 7.47 9.11
C PRO A 143 -2.86 6.10 9.54
N PRO A 144 -3.68 5.09 9.85
CA PRO A 144 -3.17 3.78 10.24
C PRO A 144 -2.47 3.05 9.09
N THR A 145 -2.96 3.18 7.85
CA THR A 145 -2.37 2.51 6.67
C THR A 145 -1.00 3.08 6.33
N LEU A 146 -0.86 4.41 6.33
CA LEU A 146 0.43 5.06 6.06
C LEU A 146 1.42 4.82 7.21
N ALA A 147 0.95 4.80 8.45
CA ALA A 147 1.78 4.45 9.60
C ALA A 147 2.36 3.03 9.48
N LEU A 148 1.53 2.04 9.09
CA LEU A 148 1.96 0.67 8.84
C LEU A 148 3.05 0.60 7.78
N ALA A 149 2.82 1.21 6.61
CA ALA A 149 3.77 1.18 5.49
C ALA A 149 5.09 1.87 5.85
N LEU A 150 5.04 3.04 6.48
CA LEU A 150 6.21 3.79 6.92
C LEU A 150 7.03 3.01 7.96
N TRP A 151 6.35 2.30 8.88
CA TRP A 151 7.02 1.45 9.86
C TRP A 151 7.79 0.30 9.21
N ARG A 152 7.20 -0.34 8.21
CA ARG A 152 7.84 -1.41 7.43
C ARG A 152 9.05 -0.91 6.61
N LEU A 153 9.06 0.37 6.25
CA LEU A 153 10.17 1.04 5.55
C LEU A 153 11.24 1.63 6.49
N ASP A 154 11.16 1.32 7.78
CA ASP A 154 12.03 1.89 8.82
C ASP A 154 11.97 3.43 8.96
N ARG A 155 10.90 4.06 8.47
CA ARG A 155 10.61 5.49 8.59
C ARG A 155 9.82 5.74 9.88
N LYS A 156 10.41 5.36 11.01
CA LYS A 156 9.73 5.25 12.32
C LYS A 156 9.11 6.56 12.80
N GLN A 157 9.82 7.68 12.66
CA GLN A 157 9.31 8.98 13.10
C GLN A 157 8.08 9.42 12.31
N GLU A 158 8.07 9.18 11.00
CA GLU A 158 6.93 9.50 10.15
C GLU A 158 5.75 8.56 10.44
N ALA A 159 6.02 7.27 10.68
CA ALA A 159 4.99 6.32 11.08
C ALA A 159 4.29 6.75 12.38
N VAL A 160 5.07 7.14 13.41
CA VAL A 160 4.53 7.63 14.68
C VAL A 160 3.75 8.93 14.51
N ALA A 161 4.21 9.83 13.64
CA ALA A 161 3.47 11.07 13.35
C ALA A 161 2.12 10.79 12.68
N TRP A 162 2.08 9.87 11.70
CA TRP A 162 0.85 9.47 11.04
C TRP A 162 -0.10 8.72 11.98
N PHE A 163 0.42 7.81 12.81
CA PHE A 163 -0.39 7.13 13.82
C PHE A 163 -0.97 8.13 14.84
N GLY A 164 -0.19 9.12 15.24
CA GLY A 164 -0.65 10.22 16.10
C GLY A 164 -1.87 10.97 15.53
N ALA A 165 -1.97 11.09 14.21
CA ALA A 165 -3.16 11.66 13.56
C ALA A 165 -4.40 10.78 13.74
N ALA A 166 -4.26 9.44 13.66
CA ALA A 166 -5.35 8.51 13.97
C ALA A 166 -5.83 8.68 15.42
N VAL A 167 -4.89 8.69 16.37
CA VAL A 167 -5.20 8.87 17.79
C VAL A 167 -5.90 10.21 18.05
N ARG A 168 -5.47 11.29 17.43
CA ARG A 168 -6.11 12.61 17.60
C ARG A 168 -7.53 12.66 17.05
N THR A 169 -7.77 11.98 15.94
CA THR A 169 -9.09 11.92 15.33
C THR A 169 -10.05 11.07 16.16
N GLU A 170 -9.64 9.89 16.58
CA GLU A 170 -10.48 8.91 17.28
C GLU A 170 -9.70 8.21 18.42
N PRO A 171 -9.43 8.95 19.52
CA PRO A 171 -8.59 8.44 20.60
C PRO A 171 -9.12 7.15 21.23
N THR A 172 -10.44 7.03 21.40
CA THR A 172 -11.08 5.85 22.00
C THR A 172 -10.85 4.57 21.19
N ILE A 173 -10.55 4.69 19.91
CA ILE A 173 -10.27 3.57 19.01
C ILE A 173 -8.78 3.21 19.05
N TRP A 174 -7.92 4.20 18.86
CA TRP A 174 -6.52 3.96 18.51
C TRP A 174 -5.54 3.87 19.66
N ILE A 175 -5.92 4.25 20.91
CA ILE A 175 -5.03 4.17 22.08
C ILE A 175 -4.91 2.74 22.65
N ASP A 176 -5.67 1.78 22.15
CA ASP A 176 -5.71 0.42 22.66
C ASP A 176 -5.66 -0.60 21.51
N ALA A 177 -4.57 -1.35 21.44
CA ALA A 177 -4.36 -2.36 20.39
C ALA A 177 -5.44 -3.47 20.39
N ARG A 178 -6.15 -3.70 21.49
CA ARG A 178 -7.26 -4.66 21.57
C ARG A 178 -8.40 -4.31 20.60
N ASN A 179 -8.53 -3.06 20.23
CA ASN A 179 -9.54 -2.59 19.29
C ASN A 179 -9.17 -2.91 17.82
N PHE A 180 -7.89 -3.18 17.51
CA PHE A 180 -7.45 -3.29 16.12
C PHE A 180 -8.12 -4.44 15.36
N ALA A 181 -8.43 -5.55 16.02
CA ALA A 181 -9.12 -6.67 15.39
C ALA A 181 -10.52 -6.30 14.89
N SER A 182 -11.26 -5.48 15.65
CA SER A 182 -12.60 -5.03 15.26
C SER A 182 -12.60 -3.85 14.30
N GLN A 183 -11.58 -2.98 14.38
CA GLN A 183 -11.48 -1.81 13.52
C GLN A 183 -10.83 -2.10 12.17
N LEU A 184 -10.00 -3.13 12.09
CA LEU A 184 -9.23 -3.54 10.92
C LEU A 184 -9.48 -5.03 10.62
N PRO A 185 -10.74 -5.44 10.39
CA PRO A 185 -11.08 -6.87 10.24
C PRO A 185 -10.40 -7.51 9.03
N ASP A 186 -10.20 -6.75 7.95
CA ASP A 186 -9.59 -7.21 6.71
C ASP A 186 -8.06 -7.22 6.74
N TRP A 187 -7.44 -6.71 7.82
CA TRP A 187 -6.00 -6.73 7.97
C TRP A 187 -5.55 -8.10 8.49
N LYS A 188 -4.37 -8.55 8.03
CA LYS A 188 -3.72 -9.73 8.60
C LYS A 188 -3.31 -9.46 10.05
N GLN A 189 -3.17 -10.53 10.84
CA GLN A 189 -2.72 -10.39 12.24
C GLN A 189 -1.34 -9.72 12.31
N GLU A 190 -0.40 -10.11 11.45
CA GLU A 190 0.94 -9.52 11.37
C GLU A 190 0.95 -8.00 11.13
N ASP A 191 -0.02 -7.49 10.37
CA ASP A 191 -0.16 -6.05 10.11
C ASP A 191 -0.70 -5.31 11.33
N ARG A 192 -1.66 -5.91 12.05
CA ARG A 192 -2.18 -5.39 13.32
C ARG A 192 -1.10 -5.41 14.41
N ASP A 193 -0.29 -6.47 14.47
CA ASP A 193 0.84 -6.58 15.42
C ASP A 193 1.89 -5.49 15.12
N THR A 194 2.21 -5.26 13.85
CA THR A 194 3.09 -4.17 13.43
C THR A 194 2.51 -2.80 13.83
N LEU A 195 1.20 -2.59 13.66
CA LEU A 195 0.55 -1.34 14.07
C LEU A 195 0.56 -1.17 15.60
N ALA A 196 0.51 -2.27 16.37
CA ALA A 196 0.64 -2.23 17.82
C ALA A 196 2.07 -1.81 18.25
N GLU A 197 3.10 -2.18 17.50
CA GLU A 197 4.46 -1.65 17.71
C GLU A 197 4.52 -0.13 17.49
N VAL A 198 3.83 0.38 16.45
CA VAL A 198 3.73 1.84 16.21
C VAL A 198 3.03 2.53 17.36
N LEU A 199 1.93 1.96 17.88
CA LEU A 199 1.23 2.47 19.06
C LEU A 199 2.17 2.52 20.27
N GLY A 200 2.94 1.45 20.55
CA GLY A 200 3.91 1.42 21.64
C GLY A 200 4.97 2.53 21.51
N ALA A 201 5.48 2.75 20.31
CA ALA A 201 6.44 3.82 20.04
C ALA A 201 5.80 5.21 20.22
N TRP A 202 4.55 5.40 19.78
CA TRP A 202 3.81 6.64 20.00
C TRP A 202 3.56 6.89 21.50
N GLN A 203 3.17 5.89 22.27
CA GLN A 203 2.97 6.01 23.71
C GLN A 203 4.25 6.36 24.47
N ALA A 204 5.39 5.81 24.04
CA ALA A 204 6.69 6.08 24.65
C ALA A 204 7.18 7.52 24.40
N ASN A 205 6.90 8.07 23.22
CA ASN A 205 7.31 9.42 22.83
C ASN A 205 6.31 10.05 21.85
N PRO A 206 5.17 10.57 22.34
CA PRO A 206 4.18 11.20 21.48
C PRO A 206 4.78 12.44 20.80
N PRO A 207 4.67 12.57 19.46
CA PRO A 207 5.17 13.76 18.79
C PRO A 207 4.37 15.00 19.21
N THR A 208 5.07 16.10 19.39
CA THR A 208 4.41 17.40 19.51
C THR A 208 3.72 17.73 18.20
N TRP A 209 2.47 18.11 18.27
CA TRP A 209 1.73 18.53 17.09
C TRP A 209 2.26 19.88 16.60
N PRO A 210 2.50 20.07 15.28
CA PRO A 210 2.99 21.33 14.73
C PRO A 210 1.96 22.44 14.80
#